data_6a6d3acdf4c0498275ba47300c9cfd9f
#
_entry.id   6a6d3acdf4c0498275ba47300c9cfd9f
#
_cell.length_a   1.000
_cell.length_b   1.000
_cell.length_c   1.000
_cell.angle_alpha   90.00
_cell.angle_beta   90.00
_cell.angle_gamma   90.00
#
_symmetry.space_group_name_H-M   'P 1'
#
loop_
_entity.id
_entity.type
_entity.pdbx_description
1 polymer ?
#
loop_
_entity_poly.entity_id
_entity_poly.type
_entity_poly.pdbx_seq_one_letter_code
_entity_poly.pdbx_strand_id
1 'polypeptide(L)'
;VIVYFFYCYNFMVGTFVKPTMIAEAASGGFGFTLQQSETIFAVMSFGTIPGTIVFGILNAKIGKKYTLIVVASLIALTTFLPMMTPGSYQVWLVSRLITGGTLGGVFGCAMPLVTELFPQKYRGKLAAVLTSLFSLAMIFGGQLYSFMGDSNWQVLMYTAIIPPAVGAVMIFLFVPNDYQNTRQLNEVSKQQNEKISYLNMYKGKYLWIGLGVILLSGANFTAYSAFSNNATTYLRNSLGLSAAVAGGIYSLQGIGQLIGYNIWGFISDRFGRKKPLIGMALSAVFVFLFMRLGAGNITQLKLVSVFLGFAVGFSGAWGAYYTELFPQKFSALSSGISFNGGRIISTFAIPAIAGLGSAAAGMQGIFMVSMAVFVAGAVIWMFLPETYQKNEKAADNE
;
A
#
# COMPACT_ATOMS: atom_id res chain seq x y z
N VAL A 1 -2.21 -10.39 13.32
CA VAL A 1 -1.33 -9.21 13.37
C VAL A 1 0.00 -9.51 12.72
N ILE A 2 0.76 -10.53 13.17
CA ILE A 2 2.11 -10.86 12.65
C ILE A 2 2.07 -11.11 11.13
N VAL A 3 1.19 -11.99 10.64
CA VAL A 3 1.08 -12.27 9.20
C VAL A 3 0.76 -11.02 8.40
N TYR A 4 -0.11 -10.14 8.92
CA TYR A 4 -0.44 -8.88 8.25
C TYR A 4 0.72 -7.88 8.28
N PHE A 5 1.53 -7.84 9.34
CA PHE A 5 2.73 -7.03 9.39
C PHE A 5 3.73 -7.45 8.30
N PHE A 6 4.03 -8.74 8.20
CA PHE A 6 4.94 -9.24 7.16
C PHE A 6 4.34 -9.22 5.76
N TYR A 7 3.02 -9.19 5.62
CA TYR A 7 2.34 -8.79 4.40
C TYR A 7 2.75 -7.37 3.98
N CYS A 8 2.62 -6.38 4.88
CA CYS A 8 3.02 -5.01 4.60
C CYS A 8 4.51 -4.90 4.27
N TYR A 9 5.36 -5.65 4.99
CA TYR A 9 6.80 -5.70 4.76
C TYR A 9 7.13 -6.29 3.37
N ASN A 10 6.46 -7.37 2.95
CA ASN A 10 6.63 -7.95 1.61
C ASN A 10 6.30 -6.97 0.50
N PHE A 11 5.33 -6.09 0.73
CA PHE A 11 5.01 -5.02 -0.23
C PHE A 11 6.19 -4.05 -0.41
N MET A 12 6.96 -3.83 0.64
CA MET A 12 8.03 -2.82 0.68
C MET A 12 9.44 -3.39 0.47
N VAL A 13 9.67 -4.68 0.75
CA VAL A 13 11.03 -5.25 0.72
C VAL A 13 11.75 -5.01 -0.60
N GLY A 14 11.01 -5.02 -1.70
CA GLY A 14 11.56 -4.69 -3.01
C GLY A 14 12.23 -3.32 -3.08
N THR A 15 11.71 -2.32 -2.37
CA THR A 15 12.29 -0.96 -2.32
C THR A 15 13.73 -0.97 -1.78
N PHE A 16 14.02 -1.86 -0.84
CA PHE A 16 15.35 -2.00 -0.24
C PHE A 16 16.30 -2.85 -1.10
N VAL A 17 15.75 -3.78 -1.90
CA VAL A 17 16.52 -4.60 -2.84
C VAL A 17 16.74 -3.88 -4.18
N LYS A 18 15.97 -2.86 -4.48
CA LYS A 18 16.00 -2.14 -5.75
C LYS A 18 17.38 -1.54 -6.12
N PRO A 19 18.16 -0.95 -5.19
CA PRO A 19 19.51 -0.51 -5.50
C PRO A 19 20.37 -1.65 -6.09
N THR A 20 20.27 -2.86 -5.53
CA THR A 20 20.94 -4.06 -6.03
C THR A 20 20.36 -4.55 -7.36
N MET A 21 19.02 -4.44 -7.54
CA MET A 21 18.39 -4.84 -8.82
C MET A 21 18.93 -4.06 -10.01
N ILE A 22 19.17 -2.75 -9.85
CA ILE A 22 19.63 -1.87 -10.93
C ILE A 22 21.16 -1.72 -11.00
N ALA A 23 21.90 -2.21 -10.01
CA ALA A 23 23.35 -2.22 -10.05
C ALA A 23 23.84 -3.19 -11.15
N GLU A 24 24.98 -2.88 -11.75
CA GLU A 24 25.59 -3.71 -12.79
C GLU A 24 25.91 -5.12 -12.28
N ALA A 25 25.71 -6.13 -13.11
CA ALA A 25 26.01 -7.52 -12.76
C ALA A 25 27.49 -7.73 -12.39
N ALA A 26 28.40 -6.98 -13.01
CA ALA A 26 29.83 -7.02 -12.71
C ALA A 26 30.16 -6.55 -11.28
N SER A 27 29.29 -5.72 -10.68
CA SER A 27 29.42 -5.23 -9.30
C SER A 27 28.58 -6.04 -8.29
N GLY A 28 28.04 -7.20 -8.68
CA GLY A 28 27.20 -8.05 -7.83
C GLY A 28 25.71 -7.67 -7.84
N GLY A 29 25.29 -6.77 -8.73
CA GLY A 29 23.89 -6.43 -8.96
C GLY A 29 23.18 -7.42 -9.90
N PHE A 30 21.90 -7.15 -10.21
CA PHE A 30 21.12 -7.99 -11.13
C PHE A 30 21.10 -7.47 -12.57
N GLY A 31 21.57 -6.25 -12.80
CA GLY A 31 21.68 -5.63 -14.13
C GLY A 31 20.34 -5.22 -14.74
N PHE A 32 19.28 -5.05 -13.94
CA PHE A 32 17.99 -4.60 -14.44
C PHE A 32 18.00 -3.10 -14.75
N THR A 33 17.29 -2.72 -15.80
CA THR A 33 17.01 -1.31 -16.03
C THR A 33 16.06 -0.77 -14.97
N LEU A 34 16.07 0.56 -14.77
CA LEU A 34 15.14 1.22 -13.87
C LEU A 34 13.68 0.93 -14.25
N GLN A 35 13.38 0.95 -15.57
CA GLN A 35 12.05 0.61 -16.07
C GLN A 35 11.66 -0.84 -15.77
N GLN A 36 12.56 -1.80 -15.89
CA GLN A 36 12.31 -3.19 -15.52
C GLN A 36 12.02 -3.33 -14.04
N SER A 37 12.78 -2.67 -13.17
CA SER A 37 12.54 -2.70 -11.73
C SER A 37 11.18 -2.09 -11.38
N GLU A 38 10.79 -0.97 -12.00
CA GLU A 38 9.47 -0.36 -11.78
C GLU A 38 8.33 -1.25 -12.29
N THR A 39 8.52 -1.95 -13.40
CA THR A 39 7.52 -2.91 -13.90
C THR A 39 7.28 -4.04 -12.90
N ILE A 40 8.32 -4.52 -12.21
CA ILE A 40 8.20 -5.53 -11.15
C ILE A 40 7.29 -5.05 -10.02
N PHE A 41 7.41 -3.79 -9.59
CA PHE A 41 6.53 -3.20 -8.57
C PHE A 41 5.10 -2.97 -9.09
N ALA A 42 4.98 -2.49 -10.32
CA ALA A 42 3.69 -2.24 -10.96
C ALA A 42 2.88 -3.54 -11.11
N VAL A 43 3.51 -4.60 -11.57
CA VAL A 43 2.88 -5.92 -11.72
C VAL A 43 2.43 -6.50 -10.37
N MET A 44 3.18 -6.28 -9.29
CA MET A 44 2.75 -6.66 -7.95
C MET A 44 1.49 -5.90 -7.52
N SER A 45 1.42 -4.59 -7.78
CA SER A 45 0.21 -3.80 -7.50
C SER A 45 -0.98 -4.26 -8.32
N PHE A 46 -0.79 -4.57 -9.61
CA PHE A 46 -1.83 -5.14 -10.49
C PHE A 46 -2.35 -6.47 -9.96
N GLY A 47 -1.46 -7.36 -9.53
CA GLY A 47 -1.81 -8.69 -9.01
C GLY A 47 -2.79 -8.63 -7.84
N THR A 48 -2.82 -7.55 -7.05
CA THR A 48 -3.75 -7.42 -5.92
C THR A 48 -5.22 -7.46 -6.35
N ILE A 49 -5.53 -7.03 -7.57
CA ILE A 49 -6.91 -6.95 -8.08
C ILE A 49 -7.48 -8.34 -8.34
N PRO A 50 -6.91 -9.15 -9.26
CA PRO A 50 -7.39 -10.51 -9.48
C PRO A 50 -7.24 -11.37 -8.22
N GLY A 51 -6.20 -11.12 -7.42
CA GLY A 51 -5.99 -11.83 -6.16
C GLY A 51 -7.11 -11.65 -5.16
N THR A 52 -7.62 -10.42 -5.01
CA THR A 52 -8.78 -10.16 -4.13
C THR A 52 -9.99 -11.00 -4.54
N ILE A 53 -10.23 -11.16 -5.84
CA ILE A 53 -11.34 -11.98 -6.37
C ILE A 53 -11.08 -13.46 -6.11
N VAL A 54 -9.91 -13.97 -6.52
CA VAL A 54 -9.53 -15.38 -6.39
C VAL A 54 -9.56 -15.83 -4.94
N PHE A 55 -8.92 -15.08 -4.04
CA PHE A 55 -8.87 -15.43 -2.62
C PHE A 55 -10.19 -15.13 -1.91
N GLY A 56 -11.01 -14.20 -2.40
CA GLY A 56 -12.39 -14.02 -1.95
C GLY A 56 -13.25 -15.26 -2.23
N ILE A 57 -13.15 -15.83 -3.43
CA ILE A 57 -13.82 -17.08 -3.80
C ILE A 57 -13.27 -18.24 -2.98
N LEU A 58 -11.96 -18.32 -2.81
CA LEU A 58 -11.32 -19.37 -2.01
C LEU A 58 -11.78 -19.30 -0.55
N ASN A 59 -11.84 -18.11 0.02
CA ASN A 59 -12.35 -17.87 1.37
C ASN A 59 -13.80 -18.39 1.53
N ALA A 60 -14.66 -18.11 0.56
CA ALA A 60 -16.02 -18.62 0.57
C ALA A 60 -16.11 -20.16 0.48
N LYS A 61 -15.11 -20.81 -0.16
CA LYS A 61 -15.09 -22.28 -0.36
C LYS A 61 -14.46 -23.04 0.80
N ILE A 62 -13.35 -22.58 1.33
CA ILE A 62 -12.54 -23.31 2.34
C ILE A 62 -12.44 -22.60 3.70
N GLY A 63 -13.05 -21.42 3.85
CA GLY A 63 -12.99 -20.60 5.06
C GLY A 63 -11.74 -19.73 5.16
N LYS A 64 -11.75 -18.81 6.13
CA LYS A 64 -10.68 -17.80 6.30
C LYS A 64 -9.38 -18.42 6.78
N LYS A 65 -9.44 -19.38 7.70
CA LYS A 65 -8.27 -20.09 8.22
C LYS A 65 -7.41 -20.67 7.09
N TYR A 66 -7.99 -21.54 6.28
CA TYR A 66 -7.25 -22.24 5.22
C TYR A 66 -6.82 -21.28 4.12
N THR A 67 -7.64 -20.30 3.78
CA THR A 67 -7.26 -19.25 2.82
C THR A 67 -6.05 -18.47 3.29
N LEU A 68 -5.97 -18.08 4.57
CA LEU A 68 -4.80 -17.38 5.13
C LEU A 68 -3.54 -18.25 5.14
N ILE A 69 -3.67 -19.56 5.38
CA ILE A 69 -2.55 -20.51 5.29
C ILE A 69 -2.01 -20.55 3.86
N VAL A 70 -2.89 -20.73 2.87
CA VAL A 70 -2.51 -20.75 1.44
C VAL A 70 -1.83 -19.44 1.06
N VAL A 71 -2.40 -18.31 1.44
CA VAL A 71 -1.86 -16.98 1.16
C VAL A 71 -0.47 -16.80 1.79
N ALA A 72 -0.29 -17.11 3.07
CA ALA A 72 0.98 -16.98 3.76
C ALA A 72 2.06 -17.89 3.17
N SER A 73 1.71 -19.12 2.81
CA SER A 73 2.61 -20.07 2.15
C SER A 73 3.02 -19.60 0.75
N LEU A 74 2.08 -19.06 -0.03
CA LEU A 74 2.36 -18.51 -1.35
C LEU A 74 3.25 -17.25 -1.27
N ILE A 75 3.05 -16.37 -0.30
CA ILE A 75 3.93 -15.21 -0.07
C ILE A 75 5.36 -15.68 0.17
N ALA A 76 5.55 -16.67 1.04
CA ALA A 76 6.88 -17.21 1.32
C ALA A 76 7.52 -17.83 0.06
N LEU A 77 6.79 -18.68 -0.65
CA LEU A 77 7.26 -19.35 -1.87
C LEU A 77 7.63 -18.35 -2.97
N THR A 78 6.73 -17.42 -3.29
CA THR A 78 6.95 -16.46 -4.39
C THR A 78 7.98 -15.40 -4.05
N THR A 79 8.26 -15.16 -2.78
CA THR A 79 9.37 -14.31 -2.34
C THR A 79 10.71 -15.08 -2.40
N PHE A 80 10.68 -16.39 -2.21
CA PHE A 80 11.88 -17.24 -2.28
C PHE A 80 12.36 -17.49 -3.72
N LEU A 81 11.45 -17.68 -4.67
CA LEU A 81 11.79 -18.01 -6.06
C LEU A 81 12.81 -17.04 -6.72
N PRO A 82 12.66 -15.71 -6.62
CA PRO A 82 13.64 -14.77 -7.17
C PRO A 82 15.04 -14.88 -6.54
N MET A 83 15.15 -15.38 -5.31
CA MET A 83 16.46 -15.56 -4.67
C MET A 83 17.28 -16.69 -5.32
N MET A 84 16.60 -17.69 -5.90
CA MET A 84 17.26 -18.79 -6.61
C MET A 84 17.83 -18.35 -7.95
N THR A 85 17.24 -17.33 -8.58
CA THR A 85 17.64 -16.81 -9.89
C THR A 85 17.58 -15.27 -9.90
N PRO A 86 18.48 -14.59 -9.17
CA PRO A 86 18.38 -13.14 -8.97
C PRO A 86 18.38 -12.31 -10.25
N GLY A 87 19.17 -12.72 -11.25
CA GLY A 87 19.26 -12.03 -12.56
C GLY A 87 18.12 -12.32 -13.53
N SER A 88 17.16 -13.19 -13.18
CA SER A 88 16.04 -13.52 -14.08
C SER A 88 14.88 -12.54 -13.90
N TYR A 89 14.76 -11.59 -14.80
CA TYR A 89 13.67 -10.62 -14.82
C TYR A 89 12.28 -11.29 -14.86
N GLN A 90 12.13 -12.36 -15.64
CA GLN A 90 10.86 -13.07 -15.78
C GLN A 90 10.43 -13.73 -14.46
N VAL A 91 11.36 -14.34 -13.73
CA VAL A 91 11.07 -14.93 -12.42
C VAL A 91 10.61 -13.85 -11.44
N TRP A 92 11.26 -12.69 -11.43
CA TRP A 92 10.81 -11.55 -10.61
C TRP A 92 9.39 -11.10 -10.99
N LEU A 93 9.08 -10.94 -12.28
CA LEU A 93 7.74 -10.53 -12.74
C LEU A 93 6.66 -11.50 -12.28
N VAL A 94 6.82 -12.80 -12.60
CA VAL A 94 5.81 -13.81 -12.27
C VAL A 94 5.66 -13.95 -10.76
N SER A 95 6.77 -14.01 -10.03
CA SER A 95 6.74 -14.10 -8.57
C SER A 95 6.04 -12.90 -7.94
N ARG A 96 6.33 -11.69 -8.40
CA ARG A 96 5.72 -10.47 -7.85
C ARG A 96 4.26 -10.31 -8.25
N LEU A 97 3.86 -10.78 -9.43
CA LEU A 97 2.44 -10.84 -9.81
C LEU A 97 1.65 -11.75 -8.82
N ILE A 98 2.16 -12.94 -8.55
CA ILE A 98 1.54 -13.89 -7.63
C ILE A 98 1.58 -13.35 -6.20
N THR A 99 2.73 -12.79 -5.75
CA THR A 99 2.82 -12.13 -4.45
C THR A 99 1.77 -11.03 -4.32
N GLY A 100 1.62 -10.17 -5.34
CA GLY A 100 0.57 -9.16 -5.37
C GLY A 100 -0.83 -9.76 -5.22
N GLY A 101 -1.11 -10.86 -5.92
CA GLY A 101 -2.37 -11.59 -5.78
C GLY A 101 -2.63 -12.06 -4.36
N THR A 102 -1.65 -12.68 -3.72
CA THR A 102 -1.77 -13.13 -2.33
C THR A 102 -1.97 -11.96 -1.36
N LEU A 103 -1.31 -10.83 -1.63
CA LEU A 103 -1.49 -9.61 -0.86
C LEU A 103 -2.93 -9.07 -0.95
N GLY A 104 -3.58 -9.16 -2.12
CA GLY A 104 -5.01 -8.84 -2.28
C GLY A 104 -5.91 -9.73 -1.41
N GLY A 105 -5.55 -11.01 -1.25
CA GLY A 105 -6.30 -11.97 -0.43
C GLY A 105 -6.18 -11.74 1.08
N VAL A 106 -5.01 -11.34 1.57
CA VAL A 106 -4.79 -11.14 3.02
C VAL A 106 -5.76 -10.11 3.60
N PHE A 107 -5.93 -8.97 2.93
CA PHE A 107 -6.80 -7.90 3.43
C PHE A 107 -8.27 -8.37 3.51
N GLY A 108 -8.74 -9.08 2.49
CA GLY A 108 -10.09 -9.64 2.44
C GLY A 108 -10.38 -10.71 3.49
N CYS A 109 -9.35 -11.40 4.00
CA CYS A 109 -9.51 -12.42 5.05
C CYS A 109 -9.20 -11.88 6.45
N ALA A 110 -8.16 -11.05 6.60
CA ALA A 110 -7.66 -10.61 7.90
C ALA A 110 -8.63 -9.66 8.61
N MET A 111 -9.22 -8.71 7.88
CA MET A 111 -10.17 -7.75 8.49
C MET A 111 -11.45 -8.41 9.00
N PRO A 112 -12.17 -9.25 8.20
CA PRO A 112 -13.32 -9.98 8.70
C PRO A 112 -12.97 -10.90 9.88
N LEU A 113 -11.84 -11.62 9.82
CA LEU A 113 -11.42 -12.50 10.91
C LEU A 113 -11.24 -11.72 12.24
N VAL A 114 -10.60 -10.55 12.17
CA VAL A 114 -10.42 -9.70 13.35
C VAL A 114 -11.77 -9.20 13.88
N THR A 115 -12.70 -8.80 13.00
CA THR A 115 -14.03 -8.31 13.43
C THR A 115 -14.92 -9.41 14.01
N GLU A 116 -14.68 -10.68 13.65
CA GLU A 116 -15.42 -11.83 14.20
C GLU A 116 -14.85 -12.31 15.53
N LEU A 117 -13.51 -12.34 15.65
CA LEU A 117 -12.84 -12.85 16.86
C LEU A 117 -12.87 -11.88 18.04
N PHE A 118 -13.12 -10.59 17.79
CA PHE A 118 -13.06 -9.58 18.83
C PHE A 118 -14.41 -8.87 19.05
N PRO A 119 -14.74 -8.53 20.33
CA PRO A 119 -15.93 -7.77 20.68
C PRO A 119 -16.01 -6.43 19.95
N GLN A 120 -17.22 -5.97 19.64
CA GLN A 120 -17.49 -4.74 18.90
C GLN A 120 -16.75 -3.51 19.45
N LYS A 121 -16.61 -3.43 20.78
CA LYS A 121 -15.88 -2.36 21.49
C LYS A 121 -14.42 -2.18 21.02
N TYR A 122 -13.76 -3.24 20.54
CA TYR A 122 -12.34 -3.23 20.17
C TYR A 122 -12.10 -3.19 18.66
N ARG A 123 -13.13 -3.37 17.83
CA ARG A 123 -12.99 -3.49 16.36
C ARG A 123 -12.34 -2.26 15.73
N GLY A 124 -12.74 -1.06 16.14
CA GLY A 124 -12.17 0.19 15.64
C GLY A 124 -10.68 0.34 16.00
N LYS A 125 -10.31 0.01 17.24
CA LYS A 125 -8.91 0.04 17.69
C LYS A 125 -8.04 -0.95 16.90
N LEU A 126 -8.55 -2.16 16.67
CA LEU A 126 -7.85 -3.18 15.90
C LEU A 126 -7.71 -2.82 14.43
N ALA A 127 -8.72 -2.22 13.83
CA ALA A 127 -8.62 -1.70 12.47
C ALA A 127 -7.54 -0.61 12.35
N ALA A 128 -7.47 0.31 13.30
CA ALA A 128 -6.42 1.33 13.37
C ALA A 128 -5.02 0.72 13.53
N VAL A 129 -4.88 -0.30 14.39
CA VAL A 129 -3.62 -1.05 14.54
C VAL A 129 -3.22 -1.70 13.21
N LEU A 130 -4.13 -2.38 12.53
CA LEU A 130 -3.83 -3.03 11.24
C LEU A 130 -3.39 -2.01 10.18
N THR A 131 -4.05 -0.85 10.11
CA THR A 131 -3.63 0.22 9.17
C THR A 131 -2.24 0.74 9.51
N SER A 132 -1.91 0.89 10.79
CA SER A 132 -0.60 1.35 11.26
C SER A 132 0.53 0.37 10.95
N LEU A 133 0.23 -0.92 10.75
CA LEU A 133 1.25 -1.93 10.46
C LEU A 133 2.02 -1.66 9.16
N PHE A 134 1.42 -0.94 8.20
CA PHE A 134 2.12 -0.53 6.99
C PHE A 134 3.30 0.42 7.29
N SER A 135 3.05 1.45 8.11
CA SER A 135 4.11 2.36 8.54
C SER A 135 5.15 1.69 9.44
N LEU A 136 4.72 0.79 10.32
CA LEU A 136 5.63 0.00 11.16
C LEU A 136 6.51 -0.93 10.32
N ALA A 137 5.98 -1.52 9.26
CA ALA A 137 6.76 -2.32 8.31
C ALA A 137 7.78 -1.47 7.55
N MET A 138 7.44 -0.23 7.22
CA MET A 138 8.35 0.73 6.61
C MET A 138 9.51 1.10 7.54
N ILE A 139 9.21 1.36 8.82
CA ILE A 139 10.21 1.63 9.85
C ILE A 139 11.13 0.42 10.03
N PHE A 140 10.55 -0.75 10.21
CA PHE A 140 11.29 -2.00 10.38
C PHE A 140 12.20 -2.29 9.19
N GLY A 141 11.66 -2.24 7.98
CA GLY A 141 12.42 -2.52 6.76
C GLY A 141 13.55 -1.53 6.53
N GLY A 142 13.30 -0.24 6.76
CA GLY A 142 14.33 0.80 6.65
C GLY A 142 15.46 0.63 7.69
N GLN A 143 15.13 0.27 8.93
CA GLN A 143 16.15 -0.02 9.96
C GLN A 143 16.92 -1.29 9.60
N LEU A 144 16.24 -2.36 9.20
CA LEU A 144 16.89 -3.59 8.79
C LEU A 144 17.86 -3.35 7.61
N TYR A 145 17.43 -2.59 6.60
CA TYR A 145 18.27 -2.20 5.48
C TYR A 145 19.46 -1.33 5.93
N SER A 146 19.23 -0.43 6.89
CA SER A 146 20.29 0.39 7.49
C SER A 146 21.41 -0.46 8.13
N PHE A 147 21.05 -1.58 8.74
CA PHE A 147 22.02 -2.49 9.38
C PHE A 147 22.68 -3.45 8.38
N MET A 148 21.91 -3.97 7.41
CA MET A 148 22.38 -5.04 6.52
C MET A 148 23.12 -4.50 5.31
N GLY A 149 22.74 -3.33 4.79
CA GLY A 149 23.30 -2.76 3.56
C GLY A 149 22.88 -3.49 2.28
N ASP A 150 23.45 -3.07 1.16
CA ASP A 150 23.14 -3.64 -0.16
C ASP A 150 23.70 -5.05 -0.33
N SER A 151 24.87 -5.33 0.28
CA SER A 151 25.57 -6.62 0.15
C SER A 151 24.79 -7.80 0.74
N ASN A 152 23.91 -7.53 1.69
CA ASN A 152 23.15 -8.56 2.41
C ASN A 152 21.65 -8.54 2.03
N TRP A 153 21.33 -8.22 0.77
CA TRP A 153 19.95 -8.18 0.29
C TRP A 153 19.20 -9.49 0.54
N GLN A 154 19.90 -10.64 0.57
CA GLN A 154 19.30 -11.93 0.87
C GLN A 154 18.68 -11.96 2.28
N VAL A 155 19.29 -11.31 3.26
CA VAL A 155 18.76 -11.24 4.64
C VAL A 155 17.43 -10.48 4.64
N LEU A 156 17.31 -9.39 3.87
CA LEU A 156 16.05 -8.67 3.70
C LEU A 156 14.95 -9.57 3.12
N MET A 157 15.32 -10.44 2.16
CA MET A 157 14.37 -11.40 1.58
C MET A 157 14.01 -12.52 2.57
N TYR A 158 14.98 -13.08 3.32
CA TYR A 158 14.69 -14.09 4.34
C TYR A 158 13.74 -13.57 5.41
N THR A 159 13.87 -12.33 5.85
CA THR A 159 12.91 -11.71 6.79
C THR A 159 11.53 -11.52 6.18
N ALA A 160 11.41 -11.48 4.86
CA ALA A 160 10.13 -11.46 4.16
C ALA A 160 9.52 -12.86 3.94
N ILE A 161 10.32 -13.93 4.03
CA ILE A 161 9.93 -15.33 3.77
C ILE A 161 9.62 -16.09 5.06
N ILE A 162 10.55 -16.07 6.01
CA ILE A 162 10.46 -16.92 7.21
C ILE A 162 9.23 -16.61 8.07
N PRO A 163 8.93 -15.35 8.43
CA PRO A 163 7.80 -15.09 9.30
C PRO A 163 6.42 -15.40 8.68
N PRO A 164 6.14 -15.15 7.38
CA PRO A 164 4.93 -15.66 6.76
C PRO A 164 4.82 -17.19 6.77
N ALA A 165 5.93 -17.90 6.51
CA ALA A 165 5.95 -19.36 6.58
C ALA A 165 5.64 -19.87 7.99
N VAL A 166 6.31 -19.31 9.01
CA VAL A 166 6.01 -19.63 10.43
C VAL A 166 4.56 -19.24 10.77
N GLY A 167 4.10 -18.08 10.26
CA GLY A 167 2.73 -17.62 10.45
C GLY A 167 1.70 -18.59 9.89
N ALA A 168 1.97 -19.21 8.73
CA ALA A 168 1.09 -20.25 8.19
C ALA A 168 0.96 -21.46 9.14
N VAL A 169 2.08 -21.91 9.72
CA VAL A 169 2.10 -22.99 10.72
C VAL A 169 1.33 -22.57 11.98
N MET A 170 1.56 -21.37 12.49
CA MET A 170 0.86 -20.86 13.67
C MET A 170 -0.67 -20.75 13.42
N ILE A 171 -1.09 -20.29 12.23
CA ILE A 171 -2.51 -20.24 11.89
C ILE A 171 -3.09 -21.66 11.87
N PHE A 172 -2.36 -22.60 11.29
CA PHE A 172 -2.78 -24.00 11.25
C PHE A 172 -3.02 -24.58 12.66
N LEU A 173 -2.09 -24.31 13.58
CA LEU A 173 -2.13 -24.88 14.93
C LEU A 173 -3.12 -24.16 15.87
N PHE A 174 -3.18 -22.84 15.84
CA PHE A 174 -3.84 -22.04 16.88
C PHE A 174 -5.14 -21.38 16.46
N VAL A 175 -5.42 -21.20 15.15
CA VAL A 175 -6.66 -20.58 14.71
C VAL A 175 -7.73 -21.65 14.56
N PRO A 176 -8.92 -21.48 15.18
CA PRO A 176 -10.03 -22.42 15.04
C PRO A 176 -10.53 -22.49 13.59
N ASN A 177 -11.09 -23.63 13.23
CA ASN A 177 -11.67 -23.80 11.91
C ASN A 177 -13.02 -23.06 11.82
N ASP A 178 -13.10 -22.13 10.91
CA ASP A 178 -14.26 -21.26 10.68
C ASP A 178 -15.12 -21.68 9.48
N TYR A 179 -14.81 -22.80 8.84
CA TYR A 179 -15.46 -23.23 7.61
C TYR A 179 -16.98 -23.37 7.74
N GLN A 180 -17.47 -23.99 8.83
CA GLN A 180 -18.89 -24.18 9.06
C GLN A 180 -19.63 -22.85 9.25
N ASN A 181 -19.06 -21.94 10.03
CA ASN A 181 -19.61 -20.59 10.25
C ASN A 181 -19.61 -19.78 8.94
N THR A 182 -18.54 -19.87 8.17
CA THR A 182 -18.44 -19.19 6.86
C THR A 182 -19.48 -19.71 5.88
N ARG A 183 -19.73 -21.02 5.86
CA ARG A 183 -20.74 -21.63 5.02
C ARG A 183 -22.16 -21.17 5.40
N GLN A 184 -22.50 -21.17 6.68
CA GLN A 184 -23.79 -20.70 7.17
C GLN A 184 -24.03 -19.23 6.83
N LEU A 185 -23.02 -18.36 7.04
CA LEU A 185 -23.10 -16.95 6.69
C LEU A 185 -23.31 -16.74 5.19
N ASN A 186 -22.67 -17.53 4.36
CA ASN A 186 -22.82 -17.46 2.90
C ASN A 186 -24.21 -17.95 2.45
N GLU A 187 -24.78 -18.96 3.09
CA GLU A 187 -26.14 -19.45 2.81
C GLU A 187 -27.19 -18.39 3.21
N VAL A 188 -27.04 -17.77 4.36
CA VAL A 188 -27.91 -16.66 4.83
C VAL A 188 -27.80 -15.46 3.89
N SER A 189 -26.58 -15.09 3.50
CA SER A 189 -26.35 -13.99 2.56
C SER A 189 -26.94 -14.26 1.17
N LYS A 190 -26.93 -15.52 0.71
CA LYS A 190 -27.57 -15.89 -0.56
C LYS A 190 -29.10 -15.80 -0.50
N GLN A 191 -29.68 -16.10 0.65
CA GLN A 191 -31.14 -15.99 0.84
C GLN A 191 -31.61 -14.51 0.97
N GLN A 192 -30.73 -13.63 1.49
CA GLN A 192 -31.01 -12.19 1.63
C GLN A 192 -30.61 -11.38 0.39
N ASN A 193 -29.84 -11.94 -0.54
CA ASN A 193 -29.48 -11.25 -1.78
C ASN A 193 -30.69 -11.19 -2.74
N GLU A 194 -31.52 -10.15 -2.56
CA GLU A 194 -32.12 -9.51 -3.72
C GLU A 194 -31.00 -9.29 -4.76
N LYS A 195 -31.26 -9.67 -6.02
CA LYS A 195 -30.32 -9.46 -7.13
C LYS A 195 -29.83 -8.02 -7.17
N ILE A 196 -28.76 -7.72 -6.44
CA ILE A 196 -28.14 -6.42 -6.46
C ILE A 196 -27.48 -6.31 -7.83
N SER A 197 -28.09 -5.55 -8.72
CA SER A 197 -27.45 -5.25 -10.01
C SER A 197 -26.24 -4.35 -9.74
N TYR A 198 -25.05 -4.93 -9.80
CA TYR A 198 -23.77 -4.22 -9.60
C TYR A 198 -23.60 -3.04 -10.57
N LEU A 199 -24.25 -3.09 -11.74
CA LEU A 199 -24.27 -1.99 -12.70
C LEU A 199 -25.04 -0.77 -12.19
N ASN A 200 -25.96 -0.93 -11.24
CA ASN A 200 -26.70 0.17 -10.63
C ASN A 200 -25.87 1.00 -9.64
N MET A 201 -24.72 0.47 -9.19
CA MET A 201 -23.79 1.15 -8.29
C MET A 201 -23.25 2.46 -8.88
N TYR A 202 -23.02 2.46 -10.20
CA TYR A 202 -22.39 3.57 -10.92
C TYR A 202 -23.36 4.25 -11.87
N LYS A 203 -24.63 4.46 -11.45
CA LYS A 203 -25.62 5.23 -12.22
C LYS A 203 -25.65 6.70 -11.81
N GLY A 204 -25.86 7.58 -12.81
CA GLY A 204 -25.99 9.02 -12.58
C GLY A 204 -24.75 9.63 -11.91
N LYS A 205 -24.95 10.39 -10.83
CA LYS A 205 -23.86 11.07 -10.11
C LYS A 205 -22.79 10.11 -9.54
N TYR A 206 -23.17 8.87 -9.22
CA TYR A 206 -22.23 7.89 -8.64
C TYR A 206 -21.21 7.36 -9.65
N LEU A 207 -21.47 7.46 -10.95
CA LEU A 207 -20.47 7.17 -11.98
C LEU A 207 -19.31 8.18 -11.90
N TRP A 208 -19.64 9.48 -11.84
CA TRP A 208 -18.63 10.54 -11.76
C TRP A 208 -17.87 10.52 -10.44
N ILE A 209 -18.54 10.22 -9.32
CA ILE A 209 -17.91 10.01 -8.02
C ILE A 209 -16.95 8.82 -8.09
N GLY A 210 -17.37 7.69 -8.63
CA GLY A 210 -16.54 6.50 -8.78
C GLY A 210 -15.30 6.75 -9.63
N LEU A 211 -15.46 7.40 -10.79
CA LEU A 211 -14.34 7.81 -11.64
C LEU A 211 -13.40 8.78 -10.92
N GLY A 212 -13.94 9.75 -10.19
CA GLY A 212 -13.14 10.68 -9.39
C GLY A 212 -12.33 9.98 -8.30
N VAL A 213 -12.92 9.00 -7.61
CA VAL A 213 -12.19 8.18 -6.61
C VAL A 213 -11.12 7.30 -7.27
N ILE A 214 -11.40 6.71 -8.43
CA ILE A 214 -10.41 5.93 -9.20
C ILE A 214 -9.22 6.83 -9.59
N LEU A 215 -9.48 8.01 -10.11
CA LEU A 215 -8.45 8.97 -10.50
C LEU A 215 -7.65 9.48 -9.30
N LEU A 216 -8.33 9.82 -8.20
CA LEU A 216 -7.68 10.25 -6.96
C LEU A 216 -6.78 9.15 -6.38
N SER A 217 -7.29 7.92 -6.29
CA SER A 217 -6.52 6.76 -5.83
C SER A 217 -5.36 6.46 -6.77
N GLY A 218 -5.58 6.55 -8.09
CA GLY A 218 -4.55 6.36 -9.11
C GLY A 218 -3.44 7.40 -9.01
N ALA A 219 -3.79 8.66 -8.80
CA ALA A 219 -2.83 9.73 -8.56
C ALA A 219 -2.00 9.44 -7.31
N ASN A 220 -2.64 9.06 -6.19
CA ASN A 220 -1.90 8.73 -4.98
C ASN A 220 -0.96 7.53 -5.15
N PHE A 221 -1.45 6.42 -5.70
CA PHE A 221 -0.60 5.23 -5.90
C PHE A 221 0.57 5.53 -6.84
N THR A 222 0.33 6.29 -7.91
CA THR A 222 1.38 6.69 -8.85
C THR A 222 2.40 7.60 -8.20
N ALA A 223 1.96 8.68 -7.55
CA ALA A 223 2.84 9.66 -6.93
C ALA A 223 3.64 9.05 -5.76
N TYR A 224 2.95 8.30 -4.88
CA TYR A 224 3.60 7.60 -3.77
C TYR A 224 4.65 6.60 -4.25
N SER A 225 4.31 5.76 -5.22
CA SER A 225 5.25 4.76 -5.73
C SER A 225 6.42 5.40 -6.47
N ALA A 226 6.18 6.42 -7.29
CA ALA A 226 7.23 7.14 -8.00
C ALA A 226 8.25 7.75 -7.04
N PHE A 227 7.83 8.24 -5.88
CA PHE A 227 8.75 8.72 -4.85
C PHE A 227 9.27 7.60 -3.95
N SER A 228 8.39 6.94 -3.19
CA SER A 228 8.78 6.06 -2.08
C SER A 228 9.51 4.79 -2.54
N ASN A 229 9.16 4.22 -3.70
CA ASN A 229 9.90 3.08 -4.24
C ASN A 229 11.29 3.45 -4.79
N ASN A 230 11.54 4.74 -5.00
CA ASN A 230 12.79 5.25 -5.55
C ASN A 230 13.65 6.01 -4.52
N ALA A 231 13.11 6.33 -3.35
CA ALA A 231 13.79 7.17 -2.35
C ALA A 231 15.13 6.56 -1.91
N THR A 232 15.19 5.28 -1.55
CA THR A 232 16.43 4.60 -1.16
C THR A 232 17.42 4.53 -2.32
N THR A 233 16.94 4.24 -3.53
CA THR A 233 17.78 4.19 -4.74
C THR A 233 18.37 5.55 -5.07
N TYR A 234 17.59 6.62 -4.96
CA TYR A 234 18.05 8.00 -5.15
C TYR A 234 19.14 8.36 -4.13
N LEU A 235 18.89 8.08 -2.84
CA LEU A 235 19.86 8.34 -1.78
C LEU A 235 21.17 7.59 -1.98
N ARG A 236 21.09 6.33 -2.45
CA ARG A 236 22.25 5.48 -2.73
C ARG A 236 22.98 5.88 -4.00
N ASN A 237 22.28 5.87 -5.12
CA ASN A 237 22.90 5.93 -6.44
C ASN A 237 23.11 7.37 -6.93
N SER A 238 22.20 8.30 -6.60
CA SER A 238 22.33 9.68 -7.04
C SER A 238 23.08 10.55 -6.04
N LEU A 239 22.90 10.33 -4.72
CA LEU A 239 23.59 11.10 -3.68
C LEU A 239 24.81 10.38 -3.09
N GLY A 240 25.07 9.11 -3.42
CA GLY A 240 26.22 8.34 -2.93
C GLY A 240 26.20 8.08 -1.42
N LEU A 241 25.04 8.20 -0.76
CA LEU A 241 24.92 7.97 0.67
C LEU A 241 25.02 6.48 1.01
N SER A 242 25.48 6.13 2.21
CA SER A 242 25.53 4.75 2.68
C SER A 242 24.13 4.16 2.85
N ALA A 243 24.00 2.81 2.78
CA ALA A 243 22.75 2.12 3.06
C ALA A 243 22.21 2.43 4.46
N ALA A 244 23.12 2.60 5.45
CA ALA A 244 22.78 3.00 6.81
C ALA A 244 22.02 4.34 6.86
N VAL A 245 22.52 5.33 6.13
CA VAL A 245 21.88 6.65 6.06
C VAL A 245 20.58 6.58 5.26
N ALA A 246 20.57 5.92 4.11
CA ALA A 246 19.39 5.80 3.26
C ALA A 246 18.24 5.05 3.96
N GLY A 247 18.53 3.94 4.62
CA GLY A 247 17.56 3.17 5.41
C GLY A 247 17.03 3.95 6.59
N GLY A 248 17.90 4.68 7.30
CA GLY A 248 17.51 5.56 8.40
C GLY A 248 16.56 6.68 7.94
N ILE A 249 16.85 7.35 6.82
CA ILE A 249 15.98 8.38 6.23
C ILE A 249 14.62 7.79 5.85
N TYR A 250 14.60 6.62 5.22
CA TYR A 250 13.36 5.94 4.84
C TYR A 250 12.52 5.54 6.06
N SER A 251 13.15 5.06 7.14
CA SER A 251 12.47 4.75 8.40
C SER A 251 11.79 5.98 9.00
N LEU A 252 12.43 7.13 8.94
CA LEU A 252 11.88 8.39 9.44
C LEU A 252 10.64 8.83 8.64
N GLN A 253 10.58 8.56 7.33
CA GLN A 253 9.36 8.73 6.55
C GLN A 253 8.23 7.85 7.10
N GLY A 254 8.52 6.60 7.48
CA GLY A 254 7.56 5.70 8.12
C GLY A 254 7.03 6.23 9.45
N ILE A 255 7.88 6.81 10.28
CA ILE A 255 7.48 7.47 11.54
C ILE A 255 6.53 8.63 11.26
N GLY A 256 6.89 9.50 10.32
CA GLY A 256 6.02 10.60 9.90
C GLY A 256 4.66 10.11 9.42
N GLN A 257 4.63 9.05 8.62
CA GLN A 257 3.39 8.48 8.07
C GLN A 257 2.50 7.87 9.16
N LEU A 258 3.10 7.22 10.15
CA LEU A 258 2.37 6.69 11.31
C LEU A 258 1.65 7.80 12.09
N ILE A 259 2.35 8.91 12.33
CA ILE A 259 1.78 10.10 12.99
C ILE A 259 0.71 10.73 12.09
N GLY A 260 1.02 10.86 10.80
CA GLY A 260 0.13 11.46 9.80
C GLY A 260 -1.20 10.75 9.66
N TYR A 261 -1.23 9.42 9.61
CA TYR A 261 -2.47 8.64 9.53
C TYR A 261 -3.44 8.99 10.66
N ASN A 262 -2.93 9.13 11.88
CA ASN A 262 -3.77 9.43 13.05
C ASN A 262 -4.24 10.90 13.06
N ILE A 263 -3.34 11.82 12.77
CA ILE A 263 -3.66 13.26 12.81
C ILE A 263 -4.60 13.64 11.65
N TRP A 264 -4.34 13.19 10.42
CA TRP A 264 -5.22 13.47 9.30
C TRP A 264 -6.58 12.76 9.43
N GLY A 265 -6.62 11.56 10.02
CA GLY A 265 -7.87 10.90 10.38
C GLY A 265 -8.67 11.76 11.35
N PHE A 266 -8.06 12.22 12.43
CA PHE A 266 -8.71 13.13 13.40
C PHE A 266 -9.18 14.44 12.76
N ILE A 267 -8.35 15.06 11.91
CA ILE A 267 -8.73 16.28 11.17
C ILE A 267 -9.94 16.01 10.28
N SER A 268 -9.95 14.89 9.57
CA SER A 268 -11.05 14.46 8.72
C SER A 268 -12.36 14.31 9.50
N ASP A 269 -12.29 13.69 10.68
CA ASP A 269 -13.46 13.42 11.52
C ASP A 269 -14.02 14.68 12.19
N ARG A 270 -13.17 15.66 12.49
CA ARG A 270 -13.58 16.85 13.24
C ARG A 270 -13.82 18.10 12.38
N PHE A 271 -13.07 18.25 11.29
CA PHE A 271 -13.06 19.49 10.50
C PHE A 271 -13.54 19.32 9.06
N GLY A 272 -13.84 18.09 8.65
CA GLY A 272 -14.35 17.76 7.32
C GLY A 272 -13.50 16.79 6.54
N ARG A 273 -14.17 15.94 5.75
CA ARG A 273 -13.57 14.82 5.02
C ARG A 273 -12.58 15.25 3.93
N LYS A 274 -12.74 16.45 3.40
CA LYS A 274 -11.84 16.99 2.37
C LYS A 274 -10.61 17.71 2.93
N LYS A 275 -10.57 18.05 4.21
CA LYS A 275 -9.43 18.78 4.81
C LYS A 275 -8.08 18.07 4.62
N PRO A 276 -7.98 16.73 4.67
CA PRO A 276 -6.72 16.03 4.43
C PRO A 276 -6.14 16.20 3.02
N LEU A 277 -6.87 16.78 2.06
CA LEU A 277 -6.29 17.16 0.76
C LEU A 277 -5.07 18.08 0.90
N ILE A 278 -5.02 18.87 1.99
CA ILE A 278 -3.86 19.71 2.33
C ILE A 278 -2.61 18.84 2.50
N GLY A 279 -2.75 17.65 3.13
CA GLY A 279 -1.66 16.68 3.24
C GLY A 279 -1.16 16.21 1.88
N MET A 280 -2.07 15.97 0.93
CA MET A 280 -1.69 15.57 -0.43
C MET A 280 -0.93 16.69 -1.15
N ALA A 281 -1.37 17.95 -1.03
CA ALA A 281 -0.65 19.10 -1.58
C ALA A 281 0.72 19.31 -0.91
N LEU A 282 0.80 19.18 0.42
CA LEU A 282 2.05 19.25 1.17
C LEU A 282 3.03 18.15 0.76
N SER A 283 2.54 16.96 0.37
CA SER A 283 3.40 15.89 -0.13
C SER A 283 4.19 16.34 -1.36
N ALA A 284 3.58 17.08 -2.28
CA ALA A 284 4.28 17.65 -3.43
C ALA A 284 5.38 18.64 -3.01
N VAL A 285 5.12 19.47 -2.01
CA VAL A 285 6.10 20.43 -1.49
C VAL A 285 7.29 19.69 -0.87
N PHE A 286 7.05 18.67 -0.06
CA PHE A 286 8.13 17.94 0.59
C PHE A 286 8.91 17.06 -0.39
N VAL A 287 8.29 16.51 -1.45
CA VAL A 287 9.02 15.86 -2.56
C VAL A 287 9.95 16.85 -3.25
N PHE A 288 9.47 18.07 -3.53
CA PHE A 288 10.30 19.12 -4.11
C PHE A 288 11.50 19.48 -3.21
N LEU A 289 11.25 19.69 -1.92
CA LEU A 289 12.32 19.98 -0.97
C LEU A 289 13.33 18.85 -0.88
N PHE A 290 12.86 17.59 -0.86
CA PHE A 290 13.73 16.41 -0.83
C PHE A 290 14.68 16.37 -2.04
N MET A 291 14.17 16.67 -3.25
CA MET A 291 14.97 16.71 -4.47
C MET A 291 16.08 17.79 -4.46
N ARG A 292 15.85 18.89 -3.76
CA ARG A 292 16.79 20.03 -3.71
C ARG A 292 17.92 19.81 -2.74
N LEU A 293 17.84 18.80 -1.88
CA LEU A 293 18.86 18.53 -0.87
C LEU A 293 19.92 17.58 -1.44
N GLY A 294 21.18 17.91 -1.20
CA GLY A 294 22.35 17.11 -1.58
C GLY A 294 22.85 16.21 -0.45
N ALA A 295 23.92 15.45 -0.73
CA ALA A 295 24.55 14.54 0.22
C ALA A 295 25.04 15.20 1.52
N GLY A 296 25.43 16.48 1.47
CA GLY A 296 25.84 17.24 2.66
C GLY A 296 24.69 17.63 3.61
N ASN A 297 23.45 17.47 3.18
CA ASN A 297 22.26 17.94 3.91
C ASN A 297 21.51 16.81 4.63
N ILE A 298 22.21 15.84 5.24
CA ILE A 298 21.61 14.61 5.83
C ILE A 298 20.56 14.96 6.89
N THR A 299 20.80 15.95 7.75
CA THR A 299 19.83 16.37 8.78
C THR A 299 18.55 16.92 8.16
N GLN A 300 18.67 17.75 7.13
CA GLN A 300 17.50 18.27 6.41
C GLN A 300 16.76 17.18 5.67
N LEU A 301 17.47 16.22 5.02
CA LEU A 301 16.87 15.04 4.40
C LEU A 301 16.05 14.22 5.40
N LYS A 302 16.57 14.01 6.61
CA LYS A 302 15.85 13.33 7.70
C LYS A 302 14.57 14.08 8.09
N LEU A 303 14.67 15.39 8.32
CA LEU A 303 13.50 16.21 8.68
C LEU A 303 12.45 16.25 7.57
N VAL A 304 12.86 16.49 6.34
CA VAL A 304 11.94 16.49 5.18
C VAL A 304 11.26 15.14 5.02
N SER A 305 11.96 14.03 5.28
CA SER A 305 11.37 12.69 5.21
C SER A 305 10.29 12.47 6.27
N VAL A 306 10.48 12.96 7.51
CA VAL A 306 9.44 12.91 8.54
C VAL A 306 8.20 13.68 8.10
N PHE A 307 8.39 14.94 7.64
CA PHE A 307 7.27 15.78 7.21
C PHE A 307 6.59 15.25 5.94
N LEU A 308 7.34 14.67 5.00
CA LEU A 308 6.78 14.00 3.85
C LEU A 308 5.93 12.80 4.26
N GLY A 309 6.44 11.95 5.15
CA GLY A 309 5.67 10.86 5.71
C GLY A 309 4.39 11.35 6.37
N PHE A 310 4.48 12.37 7.22
CA PHE A 310 3.31 13.00 7.85
C PHE A 310 2.30 13.50 6.80
N ALA A 311 2.78 14.18 5.77
CA ALA A 311 1.92 14.68 4.70
C ALA A 311 1.21 13.54 3.97
N VAL A 312 1.94 12.49 3.55
CA VAL A 312 1.38 11.30 2.86
C VAL A 312 0.37 10.53 3.73
N GLY A 313 0.45 10.67 5.05
CA GLY A 313 -0.53 10.14 6.00
C GLY A 313 -1.99 10.58 5.76
N PHE A 314 -2.23 11.58 4.88
CA PHE A 314 -3.58 12.03 4.50
C PHE A 314 -4.50 10.87 4.08
N SER A 315 -3.95 9.82 3.49
CA SER A 315 -4.71 8.65 3.03
C SER A 315 -5.36 7.85 4.17
N GLY A 316 -4.98 8.09 5.42
CA GLY A 316 -5.66 7.53 6.60
C GLY A 316 -7.13 7.94 6.71
N ALA A 317 -7.51 9.09 6.15
CA ALA A 317 -8.89 9.57 6.11
C ALA A 317 -9.77 8.87 5.04
N TRP A 318 -9.18 8.17 4.08
CA TRP A 318 -9.90 7.69 2.90
C TRP A 318 -10.86 6.55 3.17
N GLY A 319 -10.59 5.73 4.19
CA GLY A 319 -11.48 4.62 4.53
C GLY A 319 -12.91 5.09 4.81
N ALA A 320 -13.07 6.09 5.68
CA ALA A 320 -14.35 6.69 6.00
C ALA A 320 -14.89 7.51 4.80
N TYR A 321 -14.07 8.39 4.24
CA TYR A 321 -14.48 9.25 3.15
C TYR A 321 -15.04 8.48 1.95
N TYR A 322 -14.34 7.44 1.49
CA TYR A 322 -14.76 6.68 0.32
C TYR A 322 -16.05 5.89 0.55
N THR A 323 -16.25 5.38 1.77
CA THR A 323 -17.50 4.68 2.09
C THR A 323 -18.70 5.61 2.18
N GLU A 324 -18.50 6.84 2.63
CA GLU A 324 -19.55 7.87 2.74
C GLU A 324 -19.97 8.46 1.39
N LEU A 325 -19.10 8.38 0.35
CA LEU A 325 -19.41 8.88 -1.00
C LEU A 325 -20.49 8.08 -1.72
N PHE A 326 -20.76 6.85 -1.30
CA PHE A 326 -21.72 5.95 -1.94
C PHE A 326 -22.89 5.60 -1.01
N PRO A 327 -24.06 5.24 -1.59
CA PRO A 327 -25.20 4.77 -0.77
C PRO A 327 -24.81 3.58 0.11
N GLN A 328 -25.31 3.54 1.33
CA GLN A 328 -24.97 2.53 2.35
C GLN A 328 -25.07 1.09 1.80
N LYS A 329 -26.07 0.80 0.97
CA LYS A 329 -26.29 -0.51 0.33
C LYS A 329 -25.10 -0.99 -0.52
N PHE A 330 -24.32 -0.06 -1.11
CA PHE A 330 -23.21 -0.36 -2.03
C PHE A 330 -21.87 0.16 -1.55
N SER A 331 -21.82 0.89 -0.43
CA SER A 331 -20.68 1.71 -0.04
C SER A 331 -19.36 0.92 0.05
N ALA A 332 -19.37 -0.24 0.69
CA ALA A 332 -18.17 -1.08 0.85
C ALA A 332 -17.65 -1.61 -0.49
N LEU A 333 -18.54 -2.06 -1.37
CA LEU A 333 -18.15 -2.60 -2.67
C LEU A 333 -17.70 -1.49 -3.63
N SER A 334 -18.48 -0.40 -3.72
CA SER A 334 -18.15 0.73 -4.61
C SER A 334 -16.85 1.41 -4.21
N SER A 335 -16.64 1.65 -2.90
CA SER A 335 -15.39 2.23 -2.41
C SER A 335 -14.19 1.31 -2.65
N GLY A 336 -14.36 0.00 -2.42
CA GLY A 336 -13.31 -0.99 -2.66
C GLY A 336 -12.92 -1.08 -4.14
N ILE A 337 -13.89 -1.15 -5.05
CA ILE A 337 -13.64 -1.18 -6.50
C ILE A 337 -13.00 0.12 -6.96
N SER A 338 -13.51 1.27 -6.51
CA SER A 338 -12.96 2.57 -6.90
C SER A 338 -11.55 2.77 -6.38
N PHE A 339 -11.28 2.41 -5.12
CA PHE A 339 -9.93 2.48 -4.55
C PHE A 339 -8.93 1.58 -5.30
N ASN A 340 -9.29 0.32 -5.54
CA ASN A 340 -8.40 -0.61 -6.25
C ASN A 340 -8.32 -0.30 -7.76
N GLY A 341 -9.34 0.33 -8.35
CA GLY A 341 -9.29 0.83 -9.73
C GLY A 341 -8.12 1.79 -9.96
N GLY A 342 -7.74 2.57 -8.96
CA GLY A 342 -6.56 3.42 -9.01
C GLY A 342 -5.24 2.65 -9.17
N ARG A 343 -5.17 1.39 -8.69
CA ARG A 343 -3.98 0.54 -8.89
C ARG A 343 -3.77 0.18 -10.36
N ILE A 344 -4.84 0.07 -11.15
CA ILE A 344 -4.73 -0.15 -12.60
C ILE A 344 -3.99 1.02 -13.23
N ILE A 345 -4.37 2.25 -12.88
CA ILE A 345 -3.71 3.46 -13.40
C ILE A 345 -2.22 3.43 -13.05
N SER A 346 -1.88 3.20 -11.78
CA SER A 346 -0.49 3.21 -11.33
C SER A 346 0.35 2.08 -11.98
N THR A 347 -0.26 0.95 -12.30
CA THR A 347 0.42 -0.18 -12.96
C THR A 347 1.02 0.21 -14.31
N PHE A 348 0.33 1.02 -15.08
CA PHE A 348 0.82 1.49 -16.38
C PHE A 348 1.62 2.79 -16.26
N ALA A 349 1.21 3.68 -15.37
CA ALA A 349 1.87 4.97 -15.19
C ALA A 349 3.29 4.85 -14.63
N ILE A 350 3.54 3.98 -13.65
CA ILE A 350 4.85 3.88 -12.97
C ILE A 350 5.96 3.47 -13.94
N PRO A 351 5.85 2.37 -14.73
CA PRO A 351 6.89 2.01 -15.70
C PRO A 351 7.06 3.05 -16.82
N ALA A 352 5.98 3.69 -17.24
CA ALA A 352 6.03 4.75 -18.25
C ALA A 352 6.82 5.97 -17.74
N ILE A 353 6.57 6.40 -16.50
CA ILE A 353 7.30 7.49 -15.84
C ILE A 353 8.78 7.14 -15.70
N ALA A 354 9.11 5.90 -15.32
CA ALA A 354 10.49 5.45 -15.21
C ALA A 354 11.21 5.45 -16.55
N GLY A 355 10.55 5.04 -17.63
CA GLY A 355 11.09 5.08 -18.99
C GLY A 355 11.38 6.50 -19.48
N LEU A 356 10.45 7.43 -19.25
CA LEU A 356 10.61 8.83 -19.62
C LEU A 356 11.63 9.57 -18.73
N GLY A 357 11.59 9.33 -17.44
CA GLY A 357 12.45 9.99 -16.47
C GLY A 357 13.92 9.60 -16.62
N SER A 358 14.21 8.33 -16.94
CA SER A 358 15.58 7.85 -17.13
C SER A 358 16.26 8.47 -18.37
N ALA A 359 15.49 8.86 -19.38
CA ALA A 359 16.02 9.40 -20.62
C ALA A 359 16.43 10.89 -20.52
N ALA A 360 15.71 11.70 -19.74
CA ALA A 360 15.87 13.17 -19.76
C ALA A 360 16.45 13.77 -18.47
N ALA A 361 16.08 13.28 -17.29
CA ALA A 361 16.43 13.90 -16.00
C ALA A 361 16.76 12.90 -14.90
N GLY A 362 16.88 11.61 -15.23
CA GLY A 362 17.18 10.56 -14.26
C GLY A 362 16.13 10.44 -13.14
N MET A 363 16.60 10.10 -11.94
CA MET A 363 15.72 9.93 -10.76
C MET A 363 14.95 11.21 -10.37
N GLN A 364 15.53 12.40 -10.60
CA GLN A 364 14.87 13.66 -10.30
C GLN A 364 13.65 13.88 -11.18
N GLY A 365 13.69 13.43 -12.45
CA GLY A 365 12.54 13.48 -13.35
C GLY A 365 11.35 12.68 -12.80
N ILE A 366 11.60 11.51 -12.23
CA ILE A 366 10.56 10.68 -11.60
C ILE A 366 9.94 11.41 -10.40
N PHE A 367 10.74 12.09 -9.59
CA PHE A 367 10.26 12.86 -8.44
C PHE A 367 9.47 14.11 -8.86
N MET A 368 9.86 14.79 -9.95
CA MET A 368 9.07 15.88 -10.52
C MET A 368 7.69 15.39 -10.98
N VAL A 369 7.60 14.23 -11.60
CA VAL A 369 6.30 13.64 -11.96
C VAL A 369 5.51 13.26 -10.70
N SER A 370 6.16 12.67 -9.68
CA SER A 370 5.50 12.39 -8.39
C SER A 370 4.87 13.65 -7.81
N MET A 371 5.62 14.75 -7.79
CA MET A 371 5.14 16.06 -7.32
C MET A 371 3.93 16.54 -8.12
N ALA A 372 4.02 16.54 -9.45
CA ALA A 372 2.93 16.97 -10.32
C ALA A 372 1.67 16.13 -10.14
N VAL A 373 1.83 14.82 -9.96
CA VAL A 373 0.70 13.89 -9.75
C VAL A 373 0.07 14.07 -8.36
N PHE A 374 0.85 14.40 -7.30
CA PHE A 374 0.27 14.79 -6.01
C PHE A 374 -0.57 16.06 -6.12
N VAL A 375 -0.09 17.08 -6.85
CA VAL A 375 -0.86 18.30 -7.09
C VAL A 375 -2.14 17.98 -7.86
N ALA A 376 -2.05 17.21 -8.95
CA ALA A 376 -3.22 16.80 -9.73
C ALA A 376 -4.24 16.04 -8.88
N GLY A 377 -3.78 15.13 -8.02
CA GLY A 377 -4.63 14.40 -7.09
C GLY A 377 -5.33 15.31 -6.09
N ALA A 378 -4.64 16.30 -5.52
CA ALA A 378 -5.25 17.29 -4.64
C ALA A 378 -6.34 18.10 -5.37
N VAL A 379 -6.09 18.49 -6.63
CA VAL A 379 -7.08 19.17 -7.46
C VAL A 379 -8.29 18.26 -7.72
N ILE A 380 -8.08 16.99 -8.09
CA ILE A 380 -9.18 16.02 -8.27
C ILE A 380 -10.02 15.93 -6.99
N TRP A 381 -9.37 15.87 -5.82
CA TRP A 381 -10.08 15.78 -4.54
C TRP A 381 -10.92 17.01 -4.24
N MET A 382 -10.53 18.20 -4.70
CA MET A 382 -11.34 19.43 -4.57
C MET A 382 -12.70 19.33 -5.26
N PHE A 383 -12.80 18.59 -6.37
CA PHE A 383 -14.05 18.41 -7.12
C PHE A 383 -14.95 17.29 -6.59
N LEU A 384 -14.43 16.39 -5.76
CA LEU A 384 -15.27 15.38 -5.11
C LEU A 384 -16.15 16.02 -4.02
N PRO A 385 -17.36 15.48 -3.75
CA PRO A 385 -18.26 16.06 -2.76
C PRO A 385 -17.68 15.96 -1.33
N GLU A 386 -17.99 16.94 -0.49
CA GLU A 386 -17.78 16.86 0.97
C GLU A 386 -18.90 15.99 1.56
N THR A 387 -18.53 15.05 2.42
CA THR A 387 -19.47 14.12 3.06
C THR A 387 -19.61 14.37 4.57
N TYR A 388 -18.81 15.30 5.10
CA TYR A 388 -18.87 15.65 6.52
C TYR A 388 -20.22 16.22 6.89
N GLN A 389 -20.99 15.48 7.69
CA GLN A 389 -22.19 15.96 8.35
C GLN A 389 -21.83 16.42 9.75
N LYS A 390 -21.83 17.72 9.98
CA LYS A 390 -21.75 18.26 11.33
C LYS A 390 -22.91 17.63 12.10
N ASN A 391 -22.62 16.94 13.20
CA ASN A 391 -23.67 16.37 14.04
C ASN A 391 -24.51 17.51 14.60
N GLU A 392 -25.55 17.93 13.88
CA GLU A 392 -26.61 18.79 14.40
C GLU A 392 -27.43 18.11 15.51
N LYS A 393 -27.32 16.77 15.62
CA LYS A 393 -28.05 15.98 16.61
C LYS A 393 -27.50 16.01 18.05
N ALA A 394 -26.38 16.68 18.30
CA ALA A 394 -25.86 16.86 19.64
C ALA A 394 -26.44 18.13 20.34
N ALA A 395 -27.08 19.01 19.57
CA ALA A 395 -27.68 20.24 20.11
C ALA A 395 -29.17 20.13 20.49
N ASP A 396 -29.85 19.06 20.09
CA ASP A 396 -31.25 18.85 20.39
C ASP A 396 -31.51 17.95 21.64
N ASN A 397 -30.43 17.54 22.35
CA ASN A 397 -30.50 16.70 23.55
C ASN A 397 -29.79 17.33 24.78
N GLU A 398 -29.60 18.65 24.83
CA GLU A 398 -29.30 19.40 26.05
C GLU A 398 -30.56 20.28 26.42
#